data_364381fbf04f1a413907740f786de483
#
_entry.id   364381fbf04f1a413907740f786de483
#
_cell.length_a   1.000
_cell.length_b   1.000
_cell.length_c   1.000
_cell.angle_alpha   90.00
_cell.angle_beta   90.00
_cell.angle_gamma   90.00
#
_symmetry.space_group_name_H-M   'P 1'
#
loop_
_entity.id
_entity.type
_entity.pdbx_description
1 polymer ?
#
loop_
_entity_poly.entity_id
_entity_poly.type
_entity_poly.pdbx_seq_one_letter_code
_entity_poly.pdbx_strand_id
1 'polypeptide(L)' 'MAATITFRPDEDTERALEVLTRDGTPVSAAVRSSLLAAARERARATLREEAEQLAADEQDRAEAAQVLRDMETLRAW' A
#
# COMPACT_ATOMS: atom_id res chain seq x y z
N MET A 1 12.71 23.73 -7.67
CA MET A 1 11.76 24.38 -8.60
C MET A 1 10.34 24.22 -8.06
N ALA A 2 9.62 25.31 -7.90
CA ALA A 2 8.27 25.28 -7.41
C ALA A 2 7.29 25.02 -8.56
N ALA A 3 6.48 23.97 -8.45
CA ALA A 3 5.39 23.70 -9.36
C ALA A 3 4.07 24.08 -8.68
N THR A 4 3.20 24.75 -9.40
CA THR A 4 1.87 25.08 -8.91
C THR A 4 0.90 24.01 -9.40
N ILE A 5 0.18 23.39 -8.47
CA ILE A 5 -0.84 22.41 -8.79
C ILE A 5 -2.20 23.04 -8.49
N THR A 6 -3.06 23.07 -9.49
CA THR A 6 -4.41 23.60 -9.34
C THR A 6 -5.41 22.48 -9.58
N PHE A 7 -6.40 22.36 -8.71
CA PHE A 7 -7.49 21.42 -8.88
C PHE A 7 -8.80 22.07 -8.49
N ARG A 8 -9.90 21.55 -9.05
CA ARG A 8 -11.24 21.99 -8.69
C ARG A 8 -11.84 20.97 -7.74
N PRO A 9 -12.05 21.31 -6.47
CA PRO A 9 -12.63 20.34 -5.53
C PRO A 9 -14.09 20.05 -5.88
N ASP A 10 -14.46 18.81 -5.81
CA ASP A 10 -15.87 18.39 -5.86
C ASP A 10 -16.49 18.54 -4.46
N GLU A 11 -17.77 18.20 -4.34
CA GLU A 11 -18.51 18.34 -3.09
C GLU A 11 -17.90 17.51 -1.94
N ASP A 12 -17.47 16.30 -2.23
CA ASP A 12 -16.84 15.42 -1.23
C ASP A 12 -15.49 15.98 -0.78
N THR A 13 -14.70 16.49 -1.70
CA THR A 13 -13.40 17.12 -1.41
C THR A 13 -13.57 18.39 -0.59
N GLU A 14 -14.59 19.20 -0.90
CA GLU A 14 -14.91 20.41 -0.11
C GLU A 14 -15.26 20.05 1.33
N ARG A 15 -16.07 19.02 1.54
CA ARG A 15 -16.40 18.55 2.89
C ARG A 15 -15.18 18.06 3.64
N ALA A 16 -14.30 17.32 2.95
CA ALA A 16 -13.06 16.87 3.55
C ALA A 16 -12.16 18.02 3.97
N LEU A 17 -12.04 19.04 3.13
CA LEU A 17 -11.27 20.26 3.45
C LEU A 17 -11.88 20.99 4.64
N GLU A 18 -13.19 21.09 4.71
CA GLU A 18 -13.88 21.70 5.85
C GLU A 18 -13.53 21.00 7.16
N VAL A 19 -13.57 19.67 7.17
CA VAL A 19 -13.20 18.87 8.35
C VAL A 19 -11.74 19.09 8.73
N LEU A 20 -10.83 19.06 7.75
CA LEU A 20 -9.39 19.17 7.99
C LEU A 20 -8.95 20.57 8.40
N THR A 21 -9.71 21.59 8.06
CA THR A 21 -9.39 22.98 8.39
C THR A 21 -10.22 23.54 9.55
N ARG A 22 -11.06 22.72 10.15
CA ARG A 22 -11.97 23.15 11.23
C ARG A 22 -11.23 23.67 12.46
N ASP A 23 -10.03 23.15 12.71
CA ASP A 23 -9.16 23.56 13.83
C ASP A 23 -8.34 24.82 13.55
N GLY A 24 -8.56 25.47 12.40
CA GLY A 24 -7.81 26.65 11.98
C GLY A 24 -6.61 26.34 11.08
N THR A 25 -6.38 25.08 10.72
CA THR A 25 -5.29 24.71 9.81
C THR A 25 -5.50 25.35 8.43
N PRO A 26 -4.48 26.04 7.86
CA PRO A 26 -4.60 26.60 6.51
C PRO A 26 -4.87 25.52 5.47
N VAL A 27 -5.63 25.84 4.44
CA VAL A 27 -5.97 24.90 3.36
C VAL A 27 -4.72 24.29 2.71
N SER A 28 -3.70 25.10 2.44
CA SER A 28 -2.45 24.61 1.84
C SER A 28 -1.74 23.58 2.72
N ALA A 29 -1.74 23.80 4.04
CA ALA A 29 -1.15 22.87 4.99
C ALA A 29 -1.97 21.57 5.08
N ALA A 30 -3.30 21.65 5.07
CA ALA A 30 -4.19 20.51 5.07
C ALA A 30 -3.99 19.65 3.83
N VAL A 31 -3.91 20.27 2.67
CA VAL A 31 -3.66 19.58 1.38
C VAL A 31 -2.30 18.89 1.40
N ARG A 32 -1.26 19.60 1.84
CA ARG A 32 0.09 19.04 1.93
C ARG A 32 0.14 17.82 2.85
N SER A 33 -0.40 17.95 4.05
CA SER A 33 -0.45 16.84 5.03
C SER A 33 -1.20 15.63 4.49
N SER A 34 -2.33 15.87 3.83
CA SER A 34 -3.16 14.82 3.25
C SER A 34 -2.44 14.08 2.13
N LEU A 35 -1.74 14.80 1.26
CA LEU A 35 -0.96 14.19 0.18
C LEU A 35 0.19 13.34 0.72
N LEU A 36 0.90 13.84 1.72
CA LEU A 36 1.98 13.09 2.35
C LEU A 36 1.45 11.84 3.05
N ALA A 37 0.33 11.94 3.74
CA ALA A 37 -0.30 10.81 4.40
C ALA A 37 -0.76 9.75 3.38
N ALA A 38 -1.37 10.18 2.28
CA ALA A 38 -1.81 9.29 1.21
C ALA A 38 -0.62 8.57 0.55
N ALA A 39 0.48 9.28 0.30
CA ALA A 39 1.69 8.70 -0.27
C ALA A 39 2.31 7.65 0.66
N ARG A 40 2.36 7.93 1.97
CA ARG A 40 2.88 6.99 2.96
C ARG A 40 2.02 5.74 3.04
N GLU A 41 0.71 5.89 3.01
CA GLU A 41 -0.21 4.75 3.01
C GLU A 41 -0.04 3.91 1.75
N ARG A 42 0.14 4.53 0.60
CA ARG A 42 0.39 3.82 -0.66
C ARG A 42 1.69 3.01 -0.59
N ALA A 43 2.74 3.61 -0.03
CA ALA A 43 4.03 2.93 0.15
C ALA A 43 3.89 1.72 1.09
N ARG A 44 3.16 1.87 2.20
CA ARG A 44 2.90 0.76 3.11
C ARG A 44 2.11 -0.37 2.45
N ALA A 45 1.10 -0.03 1.66
CA ALA A 45 0.31 -1.01 0.91
C ALA A 45 1.18 -1.80 -0.07
N THR A 46 2.06 -1.12 -0.80
CA THR A 46 2.99 -1.76 -1.72
C THR A 46 3.93 -2.73 -0.99
N LEU A 47 4.47 -2.31 0.16
CA LEU A 47 5.33 -3.18 0.97
C LEU A 47 4.59 -4.42 1.48
N ARG A 48 3.33 -4.26 1.90
CA ARG A 48 2.51 -5.41 2.33
C ARG A 48 2.28 -6.37 1.18
N GLU A 49 1.95 -5.87 -0.01
CA GLU A 49 1.74 -6.69 -1.20
C GLU A 49 3.00 -7.48 -1.57
N GLU A 50 4.16 -6.82 -1.53
CA GLU A 50 5.45 -7.47 -1.80
C GLU A 50 5.77 -8.55 -0.77
N ALA A 51 5.52 -8.27 0.51
CA ALA A 51 5.72 -9.24 1.59
C ALA A 51 4.80 -10.46 1.44
N GLU A 52 3.54 -10.24 1.11
CA GLU A 52 2.58 -11.31 0.85
C GLU A 52 3.00 -12.16 -0.34
N GLN A 53 3.50 -11.54 -1.41
CA GLN A 53 3.98 -12.25 -2.58
C GLN A 53 5.20 -13.12 -2.26
N LEU A 54 6.16 -12.58 -1.50
CA LEU A 54 7.32 -13.35 -1.06
C LEU A 54 6.94 -14.54 -0.18
N ALA A 55 6.00 -14.34 0.74
CA ALA A 55 5.50 -15.42 1.60
C ALA A 55 4.81 -16.51 0.78
N ALA A 56 4.02 -16.15 -0.22
CA ALA A 56 3.38 -17.10 -1.12
C ALA A 56 4.40 -17.89 -1.93
N ASP A 57 5.44 -17.24 -2.45
CA ASP A 57 6.51 -17.88 -3.21
C ASP A 57 7.30 -18.87 -2.34
N GLU A 58 7.59 -18.51 -1.10
CA GLU A 58 8.26 -19.40 -0.15
C GLU A 58 7.43 -20.63 0.17
N GLN A 59 6.14 -20.44 0.34
CA GLN A 59 5.22 -21.56 0.59
C GLN A 59 5.15 -22.50 -0.60
N ASP A 60 5.07 -21.98 -1.82
CA ASP A 60 5.05 -22.76 -3.05
C ASP A 60 6.32 -23.59 -3.19
N ARG A 61 7.48 -23.02 -2.88
CA ARG A 61 8.77 -23.76 -2.91
C ARG A 61 8.80 -24.88 -1.87
N ALA A 62 8.30 -24.61 -0.68
CA ALA A 62 8.25 -25.62 0.39
C ALA A 62 7.34 -26.79 0.00
N GLU A 63 6.19 -26.52 -0.59
CA GLU A 63 5.26 -27.54 -1.08
C GLU A 63 5.88 -28.36 -2.21
N ALA A 64 6.54 -27.72 -3.16
CA ALA A 64 7.23 -28.39 -4.26
C ALA A 64 8.35 -29.31 -3.75
N ALA A 65 9.13 -28.83 -2.79
CA ALA A 65 10.18 -29.63 -2.17
C ALA A 65 9.61 -30.84 -1.44
N GLN A 66 8.46 -30.69 -0.77
CA GLN A 66 7.79 -31.80 -0.08
C GLN A 66 7.29 -32.86 -1.07
N VAL A 67 6.71 -32.44 -2.18
CA VAL A 67 6.26 -33.34 -3.24
C VAL A 67 7.43 -34.15 -3.79
N LEU A 68 8.57 -33.54 -4.04
CA LEU A 68 9.77 -34.22 -4.53
C LEU A 68 10.27 -35.29 -3.51
N ARG A 69 10.30 -34.93 -2.22
CA ARG A 69 10.69 -35.88 -1.16
C ARG A 69 9.75 -37.07 -1.08
N ASP A 70 8.45 -36.83 -1.20
CA ASP A 70 7.43 -37.90 -1.18
C ASP A 70 7.60 -38.83 -2.38
N MET A 71 7.90 -38.29 -3.55
CA MET A 71 8.16 -39.09 -4.75
C MET A 71 9.41 -39.97 -4.60
N GLU A 72 10.48 -39.44 -4.01
CA GLU A 72 11.70 -40.21 -3.74
C GLU A 72 11.44 -41.33 -2.77
N THR A 73 10.66 -41.10 -1.73
CA THR A 73 10.26 -42.14 -0.77
C THR A 73 9.50 -43.25 -1.44
N LEU A 74 8.58 -42.92 -2.35
CA LEU A 74 7.83 -43.93 -3.12
C LEU A 74 8.73 -44.74 -4.05
N ARG A 75 9.76 -44.11 -4.63
CA ARG A 75 10.73 -44.85 -5.47
C ARG A 75 11.60 -45.80 -4.70
N ALA A 76 11.85 -45.53 -3.43
CA ALA A 76 12.65 -46.37 -2.57
C ALA A 76 11.93 -47.69 -2.16
N TRP A 77 10.67 -47.78 -2.42
CA TRP A 77 9.84 -48.95 -2.24
C TRP A 77 9.90 -49.83 -3.51
#